data_232c4fb2041beb29243d1c6ddf2f2459
#
_entry.id   232c4fb2041beb29243d1c6ddf2f2459
#
_cell.length_a   1.000
_cell.length_b   1.000
_cell.length_c   1.000
_cell.angle_alpha   90.00
_cell.angle_beta   90.00
_cell.angle_gamma   90.00
#
_symmetry.space_group_name_H-M   'P 1'
#
loop_
_entity.id
_entity.type
_entity.pdbx_description
1 polymer ?
#
loop_
_entity_poly.entity_id
_entity_poly.type
_entity_poly.pdbx_seq_one_letter_code
_entity_poly.pdbx_strand_id
1 'polypeptide(L)'
;MLRPGSPWRTGITRVLALGPSRLALGLAIVLVLVSLALPFWSLSAAMGTDQNISSFSWATFTSDRYVRGVWDGTVILPYSSTLSPYRAVANVLGTAYLLDLVFLVVLAVVLALFSMEYGRSMPTLSLLILSLIVVGVALFALFYPIVAIPGAATEDVGAFTIGGFWGSASTSTPPTGWSWGPGLGWWILLLAAILGTTGAVFPYVKSVRAMIPAPPPG
;
A
#
# COMPACT_ATOMS: atom_id res chain seq x y z
N MET A 1 -1.62 -27.39 -23.72
CA MET A 1 -3.09 -27.47 -23.83
C MET A 1 -3.66 -28.21 -22.60
N LEU A 2 -4.43 -27.52 -21.74
CA LEU A 2 -5.07 -28.13 -20.57
C LEU A 2 -6.25 -28.99 -21.03
N ARG A 3 -6.36 -30.22 -20.53
CA ARG A 3 -7.44 -31.15 -20.87
C ARG A 3 -8.83 -30.56 -20.56
N PRO A 4 -9.86 -30.75 -21.42
CA PRO A 4 -11.24 -30.35 -21.11
C PRO A 4 -11.69 -31.12 -19.86
N GLY A 5 -12.12 -30.38 -18.81
CA GLY A 5 -12.54 -30.96 -17.53
C GLY A 5 -11.55 -30.90 -16.39
N SER A 6 -10.37 -30.25 -16.57
CA SER A 6 -9.42 -30.05 -15.46
C SER A 6 -10.01 -29.12 -14.37
N PRO A 7 -9.84 -29.44 -13.06
CA PRO A 7 -10.37 -28.62 -11.95
C PRO A 7 -9.91 -27.15 -12.01
N TRP A 8 -8.76 -26.90 -12.62
CA TRP A 8 -8.23 -25.55 -12.87
C TRP A 8 -9.08 -24.73 -13.85
N ARG A 9 -9.62 -25.35 -14.91
CA ARG A 9 -10.54 -24.66 -15.85
C ARG A 9 -11.84 -24.27 -15.17
N THR A 10 -12.40 -25.14 -14.34
CA THR A 10 -13.63 -24.85 -13.58
C THR A 10 -13.40 -23.75 -12.55
N GLY A 11 -12.21 -23.68 -11.92
CA GLY A 11 -11.81 -22.59 -11.03
C GLY A 11 -11.70 -21.26 -11.76
N ILE A 12 -10.97 -21.20 -12.87
CA ILE A 12 -10.78 -19.97 -13.68
C ILE A 12 -12.10 -19.45 -14.22
N THR A 13 -12.97 -20.29 -14.75
CA THR A 13 -14.30 -19.87 -15.25
C THR A 13 -15.20 -19.35 -14.14
N ARG A 14 -15.15 -19.92 -12.94
CA ARG A 14 -15.87 -19.41 -11.76
C ARG A 14 -15.34 -18.05 -11.31
N VAL A 15 -14.02 -17.87 -11.28
CA VAL A 15 -13.39 -16.58 -10.94
C VAL A 15 -13.76 -15.50 -11.96
N LEU A 16 -13.71 -15.80 -13.26
CA LEU A 16 -14.11 -14.86 -14.32
C LEU A 16 -15.62 -14.53 -14.28
N ALA A 17 -16.45 -15.44 -13.78
CA ALA A 17 -17.88 -15.22 -13.59
C ALA A 17 -18.21 -14.21 -12.45
N LEU A 18 -17.25 -13.90 -11.57
CA LEU A 18 -17.45 -12.91 -10.49
C LEU A 18 -17.65 -11.47 -11.00
N GLY A 19 -17.23 -11.18 -12.22
CA GLY A 19 -17.28 -9.85 -12.82
C GLY A 19 -16.09 -8.96 -12.42
N PRO A 20 -15.78 -7.92 -13.23
CA PRO A 20 -14.54 -7.16 -13.10
C PRO A 20 -14.39 -6.43 -11.75
N SER A 21 -15.49 -5.88 -11.20
CA SER A 21 -15.44 -5.16 -9.92
C SER A 21 -15.05 -6.05 -8.75
N ARG A 22 -15.62 -7.27 -8.66
CA ARG A 22 -15.33 -8.22 -7.58
C ARG A 22 -13.92 -8.77 -7.70
N LEU A 23 -13.45 -9.01 -8.92
CA LEU A 23 -12.07 -9.42 -9.17
C LEU A 23 -11.07 -8.34 -8.75
N ALA A 24 -11.33 -7.09 -9.12
CA ALA A 24 -10.48 -5.95 -8.75
C ALA A 24 -10.43 -5.77 -7.22
N LEU A 25 -11.57 -5.84 -6.53
CA LEU A 25 -11.64 -5.75 -5.07
C LEU A 25 -10.94 -6.93 -4.39
N GLY A 26 -11.13 -8.15 -4.86
CA GLY A 26 -10.47 -9.34 -4.33
C GLY A 26 -8.96 -9.28 -4.49
N LEU A 27 -8.46 -8.85 -5.67
CA LEU A 27 -7.05 -8.65 -5.91
C LEU A 27 -6.48 -7.52 -5.06
N ALA A 28 -7.22 -6.41 -4.90
CA ALA A 28 -6.81 -5.31 -4.02
C ALA A 28 -6.62 -5.79 -2.57
N ILE A 29 -7.55 -6.60 -2.03
CA ILE A 29 -7.44 -7.21 -0.69
C ILE A 29 -6.14 -8.03 -0.57
N VAL A 30 -5.86 -8.89 -1.54
CA VAL A 30 -4.63 -9.70 -1.55
C VAL A 30 -3.40 -8.80 -1.56
N LEU A 31 -3.39 -7.75 -2.37
CA LEU A 31 -2.26 -6.82 -2.45
C LEU A 31 -2.08 -6.02 -1.16
N VAL A 32 -3.16 -5.59 -0.47
CA VAL A 32 -3.03 -4.97 0.86
C VAL A 32 -2.37 -5.95 1.84
N LEU A 33 -2.81 -7.20 1.88
CA LEU A 33 -2.19 -8.22 2.75
C LEU A 33 -0.71 -8.44 2.43
N VAL A 34 -0.34 -8.46 1.14
CA VAL A 34 1.06 -8.56 0.72
C VAL A 34 1.85 -7.32 1.11
N SER A 35 1.29 -6.11 0.98
CA SER A 35 1.95 -4.87 1.36
C SER A 35 2.30 -4.83 2.85
N LEU A 36 1.43 -5.39 3.71
CA LEU A 36 1.66 -5.49 5.15
C LEU A 36 2.86 -6.38 5.54
N ALA A 37 3.28 -7.29 4.68
CA ALA A 37 4.43 -8.17 4.91
C ALA A 37 5.75 -7.60 4.39
N LEU A 38 5.74 -6.48 3.69
CA LEU A 38 6.90 -5.92 2.99
C LEU A 38 7.36 -4.60 3.63
N PRO A 39 8.65 -4.23 3.45
CA PRO A 39 9.15 -2.94 3.89
C PRO A 39 8.38 -1.79 3.25
N PHE A 40 7.94 -0.85 4.07
CA PHE A 40 7.11 0.26 3.63
C PHE A 40 7.93 1.48 3.21
N TRP A 41 9.05 1.71 3.88
CA TRP A 41 9.96 2.80 3.62
C TRP A 41 11.40 2.36 3.89
N SER A 42 12.38 3.04 3.31
CA SER A 42 13.79 2.72 3.48
C SER A 42 14.66 3.98 3.58
N LEU A 43 15.74 3.87 4.34
CA LEU A 43 16.75 4.88 4.53
C LEU A 43 18.12 4.24 4.34
N SER A 44 18.94 4.78 3.46
CA SER A 44 20.30 4.32 3.21
C SER A 44 21.31 5.40 3.60
N ALA A 45 22.38 5.00 4.28
CA ALA A 45 23.53 5.81 4.61
C ALA A 45 24.76 5.20 3.97
N ALA A 46 25.49 5.97 3.17
CA ALA A 46 26.72 5.54 2.50
C ALA A 46 27.90 6.40 2.92
N MET A 47 28.98 5.79 3.38
CA MET A 47 30.23 6.43 3.78
C MET A 47 31.40 5.78 3.02
N GLY A 48 31.88 6.43 1.98
CA GLY A 48 32.86 5.84 1.06
C GLY A 48 32.27 4.60 0.38
N THR A 49 32.89 3.43 0.61
CA THR A 49 32.45 2.14 0.09
C THR A 49 31.56 1.36 1.06
N ASP A 50 31.34 1.87 2.26
CA ASP A 50 30.51 1.27 3.28
C ASP A 50 29.08 1.81 3.18
N GLN A 51 28.09 0.94 3.32
CA GLN A 51 26.68 1.31 3.22
C GLN A 51 25.87 0.61 4.29
N ASN A 52 24.89 1.32 4.84
CA ASN A 52 23.88 0.76 5.72
C ASN A 52 22.49 1.07 5.15
N ILE A 53 21.68 0.04 4.94
CA ILE A 53 20.32 0.17 4.42
C ILE A 53 19.35 -0.24 5.52
N SER A 54 18.59 0.73 6.03
CA SER A 54 17.51 0.49 7.00
C SER A 54 16.19 0.41 6.27
N SER A 55 15.52 -0.74 6.37
CA SER A 55 14.20 -1.01 5.79
C SER A 55 13.15 -1.10 6.89
N PHE A 56 12.10 -0.32 6.78
CA PHE A 56 11.09 -0.15 7.82
C PHE A 56 9.81 -0.87 7.45
N SER A 57 9.41 -1.83 8.28
CA SER A 57 8.14 -2.56 8.24
C SER A 57 7.23 -2.09 9.39
N TRP A 58 6.07 -2.69 9.55
CA TRP A 58 5.09 -2.29 10.56
C TRP A 58 5.51 -2.52 12.01
N ALA A 59 6.23 -3.59 12.27
CA ALA A 59 6.59 -4.00 13.63
C ALA A 59 8.10 -3.97 13.89
N THR A 60 8.91 -3.96 12.82
CA THR A 60 10.37 -4.10 12.89
C THR A 60 11.02 -3.20 11.87
N PHE A 61 12.27 -2.83 12.12
CA PHE A 61 13.16 -2.38 11.07
C PHE A 61 14.29 -3.40 10.87
N THR A 62 14.74 -3.49 9.65
CA THR A 62 15.86 -4.33 9.24
C THR A 62 16.99 -3.42 8.81
N SER A 63 18.21 -3.66 9.31
CA SER A 63 19.40 -2.91 8.94
C SER A 63 20.39 -3.86 8.29
N ASP A 64 20.62 -3.69 6.99
CA ASP A 64 21.62 -4.42 6.21
C ASP A 64 22.89 -3.60 6.10
N ARG A 65 24.00 -4.19 6.56
CA ARG A 65 25.31 -3.55 6.53
C ARG A 65 26.14 -4.12 5.39
N TYR A 66 26.78 -3.24 4.64
CA TYR A 66 27.76 -3.56 3.61
C TYR A 66 29.07 -2.87 3.94
N VAL A 67 30.18 -3.64 3.96
CA VAL A 67 31.53 -3.15 4.18
C VAL A 67 32.32 -3.35 2.90
N ARG A 68 32.86 -2.27 2.35
CA ARG A 68 33.57 -2.28 1.04
C ARG A 68 32.75 -2.90 -0.10
N GLY A 69 31.41 -2.65 -0.07
CA GLY A 69 30.47 -3.19 -1.06
C GLY A 69 30.10 -4.67 -0.85
N VAL A 70 30.62 -5.35 0.17
CA VAL A 70 30.28 -6.73 0.51
C VAL A 70 29.30 -6.74 1.68
N TRP A 71 28.25 -7.54 1.57
CA TRP A 71 27.30 -7.72 2.67
C TRP A 71 28.00 -8.32 3.90
N ASP A 72 27.86 -7.65 5.04
CA ASP A 72 28.51 -7.99 6.31
C ASP A 72 27.52 -8.61 7.33
N GLY A 73 26.25 -8.26 7.21
CA GLY A 73 25.20 -8.82 8.07
C GLY A 73 23.90 -8.04 8.06
N THR A 74 22.89 -8.67 8.64
CA THR A 74 21.54 -8.10 8.81
C THR A 74 21.18 -8.10 10.29
N VAL A 75 20.70 -6.96 10.79
CA VAL A 75 20.13 -6.83 12.12
C VAL A 75 18.64 -6.55 11.97
N ILE A 76 17.81 -7.35 12.65
CA ILE A 76 16.36 -7.15 12.71
C ILE A 76 16.00 -6.78 14.15
N LEU A 77 15.42 -5.59 14.34
CA LEU A 77 15.03 -5.12 15.66
C LEU A 77 13.55 -4.75 15.67
N PRO A 78 12.79 -5.23 16.67
CA PRO A 78 11.44 -4.73 16.89
C PRO A 78 11.50 -3.29 17.43
N TYR A 79 10.54 -2.47 17.08
CA TYR A 79 10.48 -1.07 17.56
C TYR A 79 10.31 -0.97 19.08
N SER A 80 9.75 -2.00 19.73
CA SER A 80 9.67 -2.09 21.18
C SER A 80 11.02 -2.29 21.87
N SER A 81 12.09 -2.62 21.13
CA SER A 81 13.43 -2.75 21.67
C SER A 81 13.95 -1.41 22.19
N THR A 82 14.59 -1.42 23.35
CA THR A 82 15.29 -0.25 23.91
C THR A 82 16.46 0.20 23.04
N LEU A 83 16.95 -0.67 22.15
CA LEU A 83 18.02 -0.40 21.20
C LEU A 83 17.53 0.21 19.88
N SER A 84 16.20 0.32 19.69
CA SER A 84 15.66 0.92 18.45
C SER A 84 15.88 2.43 18.47
N PRO A 85 16.60 2.99 17.49
CA PRO A 85 16.76 4.44 17.33
C PRO A 85 15.58 5.12 16.67
N TYR A 86 14.64 4.35 16.06
CA TYR A 86 13.58 4.85 15.17
C TYR A 86 12.19 4.80 15.85
N ARG A 87 12.00 5.58 16.92
CA ARG A 87 10.73 5.60 17.68
C ARG A 87 9.66 6.46 17.03
N ALA A 88 10.02 7.60 16.49
CA ALA A 88 9.08 8.49 15.85
C ALA A 88 8.54 7.87 14.55
N VAL A 89 9.44 7.29 13.73
CA VAL A 89 9.05 6.53 12.53
C VAL A 89 8.15 5.34 12.88
N ALA A 90 8.45 4.62 13.97
CA ALA A 90 7.63 3.50 14.44
C ALA A 90 6.19 3.91 14.77
N ASN A 91 5.99 5.06 15.43
CA ASN A 91 4.67 5.59 15.76
C ASN A 91 3.87 5.95 14.50
N VAL A 92 4.52 6.57 13.52
CA VAL A 92 3.89 6.90 12.24
C VAL A 92 3.51 5.63 11.48
N LEU A 93 4.41 4.65 11.40
CA LEU A 93 4.13 3.37 10.75
C LEU A 93 3.01 2.59 11.45
N GLY A 94 2.96 2.62 12.79
CA GLY A 94 1.85 2.04 13.54
C GLY A 94 0.49 2.65 13.16
N THR A 95 0.42 3.97 13.00
CA THR A 95 -0.80 4.65 12.54
C THR A 95 -1.11 4.31 11.06
N ALA A 96 -0.12 4.27 10.19
CA ALA A 96 -0.28 3.87 8.81
C ALA A 96 -0.82 2.43 8.70
N TYR A 97 -0.29 1.51 9.51
CA TYR A 97 -0.80 0.14 9.61
C TYR A 97 -2.28 0.07 9.96
N LEU A 98 -2.73 0.88 10.93
CA LEU A 98 -4.15 0.95 11.29
C LEU A 98 -5.00 1.45 10.13
N LEU A 99 -4.53 2.44 9.37
CA LEU A 99 -5.23 2.94 8.18
C LEU A 99 -5.32 1.88 7.09
N ASP A 100 -4.27 1.08 6.88
CA ASP A 100 -4.27 -0.03 5.93
C ASP A 100 -5.23 -1.15 6.36
N LEU A 101 -5.32 -1.45 7.67
CA LEU A 101 -6.32 -2.39 8.19
C LEU A 101 -7.75 -1.85 7.99
N VAL A 102 -7.99 -0.56 8.22
CA VAL A 102 -9.29 0.06 7.91
C VAL A 102 -9.59 -0.05 6.42
N PHE A 103 -8.62 0.22 5.55
CA PHE A 103 -8.78 0.06 4.12
C PHE A 103 -9.10 -1.38 3.73
N LEU A 104 -8.40 -2.36 4.29
CA LEU A 104 -8.64 -3.79 4.10
C LEU A 104 -10.08 -4.16 4.48
N VAL A 105 -10.54 -3.73 5.66
CA VAL A 105 -11.91 -4.00 6.15
C VAL A 105 -12.95 -3.36 5.23
N VAL A 106 -12.74 -2.13 4.80
CA VAL A 106 -13.66 -1.44 3.87
C VAL A 106 -13.74 -2.18 2.54
N LEU A 107 -12.61 -2.62 1.97
CA LEU A 107 -12.59 -3.42 0.74
C LEU A 107 -13.34 -4.76 0.92
N ALA A 108 -13.14 -5.44 2.06
CA ALA A 108 -13.81 -6.70 2.36
C ALA A 108 -15.33 -6.53 2.49
N VAL A 109 -15.78 -5.47 3.18
CA VAL A 109 -17.21 -5.14 3.31
C VAL A 109 -17.82 -4.84 1.94
N VAL A 110 -17.17 -4.00 1.12
CA VAL A 110 -17.68 -3.67 -0.22
C VAL A 110 -17.72 -4.91 -1.12
N LEU A 111 -16.70 -5.76 -1.06
CA LEU A 111 -16.69 -7.04 -1.78
C LEU A 111 -17.84 -7.96 -1.33
N ALA A 112 -18.08 -8.05 -0.03
CA ALA A 112 -19.19 -8.83 0.52
C ALA A 112 -20.54 -8.30 0.03
N LEU A 113 -20.77 -6.97 0.11
CA LEU A 113 -21.99 -6.33 -0.38
C LEU A 113 -22.21 -6.56 -1.88
N PHE A 114 -21.17 -6.48 -2.70
CA PHE A 114 -21.27 -6.76 -4.13
C PHE A 114 -21.43 -8.25 -4.45
N SER A 115 -21.06 -9.14 -3.53
CA SER A 115 -21.19 -10.60 -3.70
C SER A 115 -22.58 -11.12 -3.30
N MET A 116 -23.27 -10.42 -2.41
CA MET A 116 -24.65 -10.68 -2.06
C MET A 116 -25.59 -10.19 -3.18
N GLU A 117 -26.79 -10.78 -3.29
CA GLU A 117 -27.80 -10.35 -4.30
C GLU A 117 -28.19 -8.87 -4.19
N TYR A 118 -27.98 -8.25 -3.02
CA TYR A 118 -28.14 -6.83 -2.78
C TYR A 118 -27.33 -5.94 -3.76
N GLY A 119 -26.17 -6.37 -4.21
CA GLY A 119 -25.33 -5.60 -5.14
C GLY A 119 -25.94 -5.39 -6.53
N ARG A 120 -26.95 -6.19 -6.91
CA ARG A 120 -27.65 -6.05 -8.21
C ARG A 120 -28.76 -5.01 -8.18
N SER A 121 -29.30 -4.67 -7.00
CA SER A 121 -30.44 -3.75 -6.79
C SER A 121 -30.10 -2.49 -6.01
N MET A 122 -28.80 -2.22 -5.78
CA MET A 122 -28.39 -1.04 -5.02
C MET A 122 -28.74 0.26 -5.76
N PRO A 123 -29.34 1.25 -5.07
CA PRO A 123 -29.54 2.57 -5.60
C PRO A 123 -28.21 3.21 -6.01
N THR A 124 -28.21 4.02 -7.06
CA THR A 124 -27.01 4.72 -7.56
C THR A 124 -26.35 5.58 -6.48
N LEU A 125 -27.16 6.20 -5.60
CA LEU A 125 -26.65 6.97 -4.46
C LEU A 125 -25.83 6.12 -3.49
N SER A 126 -26.29 4.90 -3.17
CA SER A 126 -25.55 3.98 -2.30
C SER A 126 -24.22 3.55 -2.93
N LEU A 127 -24.18 3.30 -4.23
CA LEU A 127 -22.95 3.00 -4.97
C LEU A 127 -21.99 4.18 -4.96
N LEU A 128 -22.47 5.42 -5.08
CA LEU A 128 -21.67 6.63 -4.96
C LEU A 128 -21.04 6.74 -3.57
N ILE A 129 -21.84 6.60 -2.51
CA ILE A 129 -21.37 6.70 -1.12
C ILE A 129 -20.28 5.65 -0.84
N LEU A 130 -20.51 4.39 -1.22
CA LEU A 130 -19.51 3.32 -1.07
C LEU A 130 -18.23 3.62 -1.83
N SER A 131 -18.34 4.13 -3.06
CA SER A 131 -17.18 4.53 -3.86
C SER A 131 -16.38 5.64 -3.18
N LEU A 132 -17.05 6.66 -2.66
CA LEU A 132 -16.40 7.78 -1.95
C LEU A 132 -15.71 7.33 -0.66
N ILE A 133 -16.31 6.40 0.09
CA ILE A 133 -15.69 5.81 1.28
C ILE A 133 -14.40 5.07 0.90
N VAL A 134 -14.44 4.20 -0.12
CA VAL A 134 -13.25 3.46 -0.56
C VAL A 134 -12.15 4.40 -1.04
N VAL A 135 -12.50 5.40 -1.87
CA VAL A 135 -11.54 6.40 -2.36
C VAL A 135 -10.95 7.20 -1.20
N GLY A 136 -11.78 7.70 -0.30
CA GLY A 136 -11.34 8.49 0.86
C GLY A 136 -10.35 7.71 1.73
N VAL A 137 -10.71 6.48 2.13
CA VAL A 137 -9.84 5.63 2.96
C VAL A 137 -8.55 5.26 2.23
N ALA A 138 -8.61 4.93 0.94
CA ALA A 138 -7.43 4.65 0.13
C ALA A 138 -6.47 5.85 0.07
N LEU A 139 -7.01 7.07 -0.11
CA LEU A 139 -6.21 8.29 -0.09
C LEU A 139 -5.55 8.53 1.27
N PHE A 140 -6.29 8.35 2.38
CA PHE A 140 -5.70 8.48 3.71
C PHE A 140 -4.59 7.46 3.95
N ALA A 141 -4.78 6.19 3.60
CA ALA A 141 -3.78 5.14 3.74
C ALA A 141 -2.50 5.45 2.95
N LEU A 142 -2.62 6.00 1.73
CA LEU A 142 -1.48 6.32 0.88
C LEU A 142 -0.77 7.63 1.27
N PHE A 143 -1.53 8.70 1.58
CA PHE A 143 -0.95 10.04 1.77
C PHE A 143 -0.48 10.30 3.19
N TYR A 144 -1.08 9.67 4.21
CA TYR A 144 -0.65 9.85 5.59
C TYR A 144 0.86 9.58 5.78
N PRO A 145 1.42 8.44 5.35
CA PRO A 145 2.85 8.20 5.51
C PRO A 145 3.73 9.14 4.68
N ILE A 146 3.26 9.60 3.51
CA ILE A 146 4.00 10.58 2.68
C ILE A 146 4.23 11.87 3.46
N VAL A 147 3.25 12.31 4.24
CA VAL A 147 3.32 13.56 5.01
C VAL A 147 4.01 13.36 6.36
N ALA A 148 3.76 12.24 7.03
CA ALA A 148 4.17 12.04 8.42
C ALA A 148 5.58 11.45 8.57
N ILE A 149 6.03 10.55 7.67
CA ILE A 149 7.35 9.90 7.79
C ILE A 149 8.51 10.91 7.73
N PRO A 150 8.54 11.93 6.83
CA PRO A 150 9.68 12.84 6.76
C PRO A 150 9.98 13.56 8.09
N GLY A 151 8.94 14.05 8.76
CA GLY A 151 9.09 14.71 10.07
C GLY A 151 9.60 13.75 11.15
N ALA A 152 9.00 12.55 11.23
CA ALA A 152 9.39 11.52 12.18
C ALA A 152 10.83 11.03 11.93
N ALA A 153 11.19 10.82 10.67
CA ALA A 153 12.55 10.39 10.31
C ALA A 153 13.60 11.50 10.57
N THR A 154 13.23 12.76 10.42
CA THR A 154 14.08 13.88 10.82
C THR A 154 14.35 13.87 12.33
N GLU A 155 13.33 13.62 13.14
CA GLU A 155 13.44 13.50 14.60
C GLU A 155 14.36 12.35 15.01
N ASP A 156 14.16 11.17 14.42
CA ASP A 156 14.94 9.96 14.76
C ASP A 156 16.40 10.05 14.26
N VAL A 157 16.65 10.61 13.08
CA VAL A 157 18.01 10.74 12.51
C VAL A 157 18.80 11.87 13.19
N GLY A 158 18.18 13.01 13.46
CA GLY A 158 18.78 14.14 14.19
C GLY A 158 19.95 14.84 13.49
N ALA A 159 20.49 14.29 12.41
CA ALA A 159 21.69 14.79 11.74
C ALA A 159 21.38 15.83 10.63
N PHE A 160 20.18 15.76 10.03
CA PHE A 160 19.72 16.63 8.95
C PHE A 160 18.20 16.55 8.81
N THR A 161 17.62 17.49 8.06
CA THR A 161 16.17 17.50 7.80
C THR A 161 15.82 16.65 6.58
N ILE A 162 14.88 15.73 6.75
CA ILE A 162 14.32 14.92 5.66
C ILE A 162 13.13 15.67 5.06
N GLY A 163 13.35 16.34 3.91
CA GLY A 163 12.39 17.27 3.32
C GLY A 163 11.23 16.65 2.55
N GLY A 164 11.15 15.32 2.44
CA GLY A 164 10.09 14.65 1.68
C GLY A 164 10.13 13.13 1.87
N PHE A 165 9.09 12.45 1.35
CA PHE A 165 8.94 11.00 1.47
C PHE A 165 10.03 10.20 0.73
N TRP A 166 10.62 10.78 -0.31
CA TRP A 166 11.82 10.31 -1.02
C TRP A 166 12.79 11.47 -1.25
N GLY A 167 14.05 11.15 -1.30
CA GLY A 167 15.08 12.16 -1.52
C GLY A 167 16.48 11.66 -1.22
N SER A 168 17.40 12.59 -1.20
CA SER A 168 18.79 12.38 -0.81
C SER A 168 19.37 13.62 -0.15
N ALA A 169 20.38 13.42 0.69
CA ALA A 169 21.14 14.48 1.33
C ALA A 169 22.59 14.05 1.50
N SER A 170 23.49 14.97 1.81
CA SER A 170 24.86 14.68 2.21
C SER A 170 25.22 15.47 3.45
N THR A 171 25.91 14.83 4.38
CA THR A 171 26.52 15.46 5.55
C THR A 171 28.03 15.53 5.35
N SER A 172 28.68 16.56 5.90
CA SER A 172 30.12 16.78 5.73
C SER A 172 30.98 16.20 6.83
N THR A 173 30.38 15.94 8.03
CA THR A 173 31.17 15.51 9.20
C THR A 173 30.41 14.43 10.01
N PRO A 174 30.66 13.16 9.77
CA PRO A 174 31.49 12.58 8.70
C PRO A 174 30.83 12.72 7.32
N PRO A 175 31.62 12.66 6.22
CA PRO A 175 31.05 12.74 4.87
C PRO A 175 30.22 11.48 4.59
N THR A 176 28.89 11.64 4.62
CA THR A 176 27.92 10.56 4.45
C THR A 176 26.87 10.97 3.43
N GLY A 177 26.69 10.12 2.41
CA GLY A 177 25.56 10.23 1.47
C GLY A 177 24.35 9.53 2.03
N TRP A 178 23.23 10.21 2.06
CA TRP A 178 21.95 9.68 2.51
C TRP A 178 20.99 9.59 1.35
N SER A 179 20.20 8.51 1.29
CA SER A 179 19.07 8.40 0.36
C SER A 179 17.92 7.67 1.03
N TRP A 180 16.70 8.07 0.71
CA TRP A 180 15.51 7.48 1.29
C TRP A 180 14.35 7.46 0.30
N GLY A 181 13.39 6.59 0.56
CA GLY A 181 12.22 6.49 -0.31
C GLY A 181 11.26 5.38 0.05
N PRO A 182 10.14 5.29 -0.70
CA PRO A 182 9.15 4.25 -0.51
C PRO A 182 9.74 2.86 -0.74
N GLY A 183 9.45 1.96 0.18
CA GLY A 183 9.74 0.54 0.04
C GLY A 183 8.71 -0.16 -0.85
N LEU A 184 8.95 -1.44 -1.13
CA LEU A 184 8.09 -2.24 -2.00
C LEU A 184 6.66 -2.33 -1.45
N GLY A 185 6.48 -2.36 -0.12
CA GLY A 185 5.17 -2.40 0.53
C GLY A 185 4.29 -1.22 0.12
N TRP A 186 4.84 0.01 0.12
CA TRP A 186 4.09 1.19 -0.30
C TRP A 186 3.67 1.14 -1.78
N TRP A 187 4.53 0.67 -2.67
CA TRP A 187 4.20 0.54 -4.09
C TRP A 187 3.08 -0.48 -4.33
N ILE A 188 3.11 -1.59 -3.59
CA ILE A 188 2.05 -2.61 -3.66
C ILE A 188 0.74 -2.06 -3.08
N LEU A 189 0.80 -1.28 -1.98
CA LEU A 189 -0.38 -0.60 -1.44
C LEU A 189 -0.98 0.40 -2.44
N LEU A 190 -0.14 1.16 -3.15
CA LEU A 190 -0.59 2.07 -4.22
C LEU A 190 -1.34 1.30 -5.32
N LEU A 191 -0.80 0.16 -5.76
CA LEU A 191 -1.47 -0.69 -6.73
C LEU A 191 -2.80 -1.24 -6.19
N ALA A 192 -2.82 -1.66 -4.93
CA ALA A 192 -4.03 -2.11 -4.24
C ALA A 192 -5.10 -1.00 -4.19
N ALA A 193 -4.69 0.23 -3.89
CA ALA A 193 -5.58 1.40 -3.86
C ALA A 193 -6.18 1.70 -5.24
N ILE A 194 -5.39 1.65 -6.30
CA ILE A 194 -5.86 1.83 -7.69
C ILE A 194 -6.90 0.75 -8.05
N LEU A 195 -6.60 -0.50 -7.76
CA LEU A 195 -7.52 -1.61 -8.07
C LEU A 195 -8.78 -1.56 -7.20
N GLY A 196 -8.64 -1.31 -5.91
CA GLY A 196 -9.76 -1.21 -4.97
C GLY A 196 -10.71 -0.08 -5.32
N THR A 197 -10.19 1.11 -5.59
CA THR A 197 -10.99 2.27 -6.03
C THR A 197 -11.66 2.02 -7.38
N THR A 198 -10.95 1.46 -8.35
CA THR A 198 -11.52 1.09 -9.66
C THR A 198 -12.65 0.07 -9.49
N GLY A 199 -12.44 -0.97 -8.67
CA GLY A 199 -13.44 -2.00 -8.40
C GLY A 199 -14.69 -1.45 -7.73
N ALA A 200 -14.55 -0.48 -6.81
CA ALA A 200 -15.66 0.16 -6.13
C ALA A 200 -16.43 1.17 -7.00
N VAL A 201 -15.72 1.94 -7.83
CA VAL A 201 -16.30 3.01 -8.67
C VAL A 201 -16.99 2.45 -9.92
N PHE A 202 -16.51 1.35 -10.47
CA PHE A 202 -17.03 0.80 -11.73
C PHE A 202 -18.55 0.53 -11.73
N PRO A 203 -19.18 -0.07 -10.69
CA PRO A 203 -20.63 -0.27 -10.63
C PRO A 203 -21.42 1.04 -10.65
N TYR A 204 -20.92 2.07 -9.96
CA TYR A 204 -21.52 3.40 -9.98
C TYR A 204 -21.53 4.00 -11.39
N VAL A 205 -20.37 4.01 -12.08
CA VAL A 205 -20.26 4.53 -13.44
C VAL A 205 -21.19 3.77 -14.39
N LYS A 206 -21.28 2.46 -14.26
CA LYS A 206 -22.19 1.62 -15.05
C LYS A 206 -23.65 1.98 -14.80
N SER A 207 -24.05 2.23 -13.53
CA SER A 207 -25.39 2.63 -13.16
C SER A 207 -25.77 4.01 -13.75
N VAL A 208 -24.87 4.99 -13.67
CA VAL A 208 -25.09 6.33 -14.26
C VAL A 208 -25.23 6.25 -15.79
N ARG A 209 -24.38 5.48 -16.47
CA ARG A 209 -24.47 5.30 -17.94
C ARG A 209 -25.80 4.69 -18.36
N ALA A 210 -26.36 3.79 -17.57
CA ALA A 210 -27.65 3.18 -17.87
C ALA A 210 -28.85 4.15 -17.76
N MET A 211 -28.67 5.30 -17.09
CA MET A 211 -29.68 6.35 -16.98
C MET A 211 -29.68 7.35 -18.14
N ILE A 212 -28.62 7.36 -18.95
CA ILE A 212 -28.51 8.27 -20.10
C ILE A 212 -29.34 7.68 -21.26
N PRO A 213 -30.37 8.41 -21.77
CA PRO A 213 -31.16 7.94 -22.90
C PRO A 213 -30.27 7.70 -24.14
N ALA A 214 -30.56 6.64 -24.88
CA ALA A 214 -29.90 6.43 -26.17
C ALA A 214 -30.21 7.63 -27.11
N PRO A 215 -29.24 8.09 -27.92
CA PRO A 215 -29.51 9.11 -28.93
C PRO A 215 -30.63 8.63 -29.86
N PRO A 216 -31.54 9.52 -30.31
CA PRO A 216 -32.60 9.16 -31.23
C PRO A 216 -31.98 8.54 -32.48
N PRO A 217 -32.61 7.51 -33.07
CA PRO A 217 -32.15 6.95 -34.33
C PRO A 217 -32.18 8.05 -35.39
N GLY A 218 -31.00 8.30 -36.04
CA GLY A 218 -30.85 9.26 -37.11
C GLY A 218 -31.47 8.77 -38.42
#